data_885168c5894c0f90b49bb0c8defbb067
#
_entry.id   885168c5894c0f90b49bb0c8defbb067
#
_cell.length_a   1.000
_cell.length_b   1.000
_cell.length_c   1.000
_cell.angle_alpha   90.00
_cell.angle_beta   90.00
_cell.angle_gamma   90.00
#
_symmetry.space_group_name_H-M   'P 1'
#
loop_
_entity.id
_entity.type
_entity.pdbx_description
1 polymer ?
#
loop_
_entity_poly.entity_id
_entity_poly.type
_entity_poly.pdbx_seq_one_letter_code
_entity_poly.pdbx_strand_id
1 'polypeptide(L)'
;MVRLDLKREPYWLDLGHGVRVQVRPCTSALMMAARAGLPQDGDPAERAAALIVLLARAAVMDWDGVGDADGEPLAVSPDAVSALLDLWPMAEAFERLYLGPALLLDAEKNG
;
A
#
# COMPACT_ATOMS: atom_id res chain seq x y z
N MET A 1 5.28 6.42 -23.73
CA MET A 1 6.43 7.16 -23.17
C MET A 1 6.30 7.18 -21.65
N VAL A 2 7.37 6.88 -20.94
CA VAL A 2 7.38 6.98 -19.48
C VAL A 2 7.68 8.42 -19.08
N ARG A 3 6.89 8.96 -18.17
CA ARG A 3 7.10 10.30 -17.64
C ARG A 3 7.66 10.18 -16.23
N LEU A 4 8.73 10.90 -15.94
CA LEU A 4 9.39 10.83 -14.64
C LEU A 4 9.07 12.07 -13.80
N ASP A 5 8.58 11.83 -12.60
CA ASP A 5 8.50 12.85 -11.57
C ASP A 5 9.77 12.76 -10.73
N LEU A 6 10.69 13.69 -10.98
CA LEU A 6 11.99 13.67 -10.30
C LEU A 6 11.92 14.07 -8.82
N LYS A 7 10.82 14.67 -8.41
CA LYS A 7 10.66 15.08 -7.00
C LYS A 7 10.36 13.90 -6.08
N ARG A 8 9.60 12.92 -6.56
CA ARG A 8 9.28 11.67 -5.83
C ARG A 8 8.85 11.91 -4.38
N GLU A 9 7.97 12.88 -4.20
CA GLU A 9 7.48 13.24 -2.88
C GLU A 9 6.36 12.29 -2.44
N PRO A 10 6.19 12.09 -1.12
CA PRO A 10 5.03 11.37 -0.62
C PRO A 10 3.73 12.03 -1.09
N TYR A 11 2.69 11.23 -1.23
CA TYR A 11 1.39 11.73 -1.68
C TYR A 11 0.27 11.02 -0.93
N TRP A 12 -0.93 11.60 -0.99
CA TRP A 12 -2.08 11.08 -0.28
C TRP A 12 -2.96 10.24 -1.19
N LEU A 13 -3.46 9.13 -0.64
CA LEU A 13 -4.46 8.27 -1.27
C LEU A 13 -5.73 8.31 -0.45
N ASP A 14 -6.87 8.50 -1.10
CA ASP A 14 -8.18 8.42 -0.49
C ASP A 14 -8.69 6.98 -0.64
N LEU A 15 -8.74 6.26 0.47
CA LEU A 15 -9.20 4.86 0.47
C LEU A 15 -10.71 4.73 0.59
N GLY A 16 -11.41 5.86 0.68
CA GLY A 16 -12.85 5.85 0.93
C GLY A 16 -13.16 5.74 2.42
N HIS A 17 -14.44 5.80 2.75
CA HIS A 17 -14.92 5.68 4.13
C HIS A 17 -14.29 6.70 5.10
N GLY A 18 -13.86 7.87 4.57
CA GLY A 18 -13.22 8.89 5.37
C GLY A 18 -11.75 8.62 5.70
N VAL A 19 -11.15 7.59 5.11
CA VAL A 19 -9.76 7.20 5.37
C VAL A 19 -8.86 7.68 4.24
N ARG A 20 -7.79 8.40 4.60
CA ARG A 20 -6.72 8.78 3.67
C ARG A 20 -5.39 8.35 4.26
N VAL A 21 -4.48 7.92 3.40
CA VAL A 21 -3.13 7.53 3.81
C VAL A 21 -2.10 8.30 3.00
N GLN A 22 -1.04 8.73 3.66
CA GLN A 22 0.11 9.32 2.98
C GLN A 22 1.14 8.24 2.75
N VAL A 23 1.58 8.10 1.50
CA VAL A 23 2.45 6.99 1.09
C VAL A 23 3.71 7.51 0.42
N ARG A 24 4.80 6.75 0.59
CA ARG A 24 6.01 6.91 -0.20
C ARG A 24 5.73 6.40 -1.62
N PRO A 25 6.34 6.99 -2.66
CA PRO A 25 6.24 6.43 -4.00
C PRO A 25 6.72 4.97 -4.03
N CYS A 26 6.08 4.16 -4.88
CA CYS A 26 6.43 2.74 -5.04
C CYS A 26 7.69 2.62 -5.89
N THR A 27 8.85 2.70 -5.25
CA THR A 27 10.13 2.53 -5.92
C THR A 27 10.46 1.05 -6.08
N SER A 28 11.40 0.73 -6.96
CA SER A 28 11.89 -0.64 -7.11
C SER A 28 12.46 -1.17 -5.81
N ALA A 29 13.19 -0.33 -5.05
CA ALA A 29 13.75 -0.73 -3.77
C ALA A 29 12.65 -1.08 -2.77
N LEU A 30 11.59 -0.28 -2.71
CA LEU A 30 10.47 -0.54 -1.81
C LEU A 30 9.74 -1.84 -2.20
N MET A 31 9.50 -2.04 -3.50
CA MET A 31 8.87 -3.26 -4.00
C MET A 31 9.71 -4.50 -3.70
N MET A 32 11.02 -4.43 -3.93
CA MET A 32 11.92 -5.56 -3.66
C MET A 32 11.97 -5.88 -2.17
N ALA A 33 12.01 -4.86 -1.32
CA ALA A 33 11.98 -5.08 0.14
C ALA A 33 10.69 -5.76 0.59
N ALA A 34 9.56 -5.34 0.03
CA ALA A 34 8.27 -5.96 0.33
C ALA A 34 8.25 -7.43 -0.10
N ARG A 35 8.71 -7.71 -1.32
CA ARG A 35 8.75 -9.08 -1.84
C ARG A 35 9.68 -9.98 -1.02
N ALA A 36 10.77 -9.45 -0.52
CA ALA A 36 11.71 -10.20 0.30
C ALA A 36 11.08 -10.70 1.60
N GLY A 37 10.04 -10.01 2.10
CA GLY A 37 9.31 -10.42 3.29
C GLY A 37 8.23 -11.45 3.04
N LEU A 38 7.97 -11.85 1.78
CA LEU A 38 6.94 -12.82 1.47
C LEU A 38 7.36 -14.23 1.90
N PRO A 39 6.40 -15.06 2.39
CA PRO A 39 6.67 -16.47 2.62
C PRO A 39 7.07 -17.15 1.31
N GLN A 40 8.06 -18.04 1.36
CA GLN A 40 8.49 -18.77 0.17
C GLN A 40 7.45 -19.80 -0.26
N ASP A 41 6.75 -20.37 0.72
CA ASP A 41 5.70 -21.35 0.49
C ASP A 41 4.35 -20.68 0.68
N GLY A 42 3.36 -21.16 -0.05
CA GLY A 42 2.00 -20.68 0.13
C GLY A 42 1.24 -20.56 -1.17
N ASP A 43 -0.04 -20.42 -1.02
CA ASP A 43 -0.99 -20.21 -2.08
C ASP A 43 -0.73 -18.85 -2.74
N PRO A 44 -0.80 -18.76 -4.09
CA PRO A 44 -0.65 -17.47 -4.78
C PRO A 44 -1.58 -16.37 -4.26
N ALA A 45 -2.81 -16.69 -3.87
CA ALA A 45 -3.74 -15.69 -3.32
C ALA A 45 -3.26 -15.18 -1.95
N GLU A 46 -2.76 -16.07 -1.10
CA GLU A 46 -2.20 -15.68 0.19
C GLU A 46 -0.96 -14.81 0.03
N ARG A 47 -0.11 -15.15 -0.94
CA ARG A 47 1.08 -14.36 -1.22
C ARG A 47 0.73 -12.97 -1.76
N ALA A 48 -0.30 -12.88 -2.62
CA ALA A 48 -0.78 -11.59 -3.13
C ALA A 48 -1.32 -10.72 -2.01
N ALA A 49 -2.12 -11.27 -1.12
CA ALA A 49 -2.64 -10.55 0.03
C ALA A 49 -1.52 -10.09 0.97
N ALA A 50 -0.52 -10.95 1.21
CA ALA A 50 0.63 -10.60 2.03
C ALA A 50 1.45 -9.46 1.41
N LEU A 51 1.60 -9.45 0.09
CA LEU A 51 2.33 -8.39 -0.59
C LEU A 51 1.67 -7.03 -0.39
N ILE A 52 0.34 -6.96 -0.48
CA ILE A 52 -0.40 -5.71 -0.25
C ILE A 52 -0.11 -5.17 1.15
N VAL A 53 -0.18 -6.02 2.16
CA VAL A 53 0.09 -5.64 3.55
C VAL A 53 1.54 -5.18 3.73
N LEU A 54 2.49 -5.92 3.18
CA LEU A 54 3.92 -5.57 3.29
C LEU A 54 4.23 -4.25 2.60
N LEU A 55 3.63 -4.02 1.43
CA LEU A 55 3.77 -2.73 0.73
C LEU A 55 3.20 -1.59 1.57
N ALA A 56 2.01 -1.78 2.14
CA ALA A 56 1.38 -0.75 2.97
C ALA A 56 2.23 -0.46 4.22
N ARG A 57 2.76 -1.48 4.88
CA ARG A 57 3.62 -1.29 6.06
C ARG A 57 4.90 -0.51 5.72
N ALA A 58 5.43 -0.71 4.52
CA ALA A 58 6.64 -0.01 4.06
C ALA A 58 6.34 1.41 3.56
N ALA A 59 5.18 1.62 2.95
CA ALA A 59 4.86 2.85 2.23
C ALA A 59 4.11 3.88 3.08
N VAL A 60 3.20 3.45 3.96
CA VAL A 60 2.34 4.37 4.71
C VAL A 60 3.14 5.10 5.78
N MET A 61 3.13 6.43 5.70
CA MET A 61 3.87 7.30 6.61
C MET A 61 2.95 7.98 7.62
N ASP A 62 1.74 8.28 7.19
CA ASP A 62 0.75 9.00 7.98
C ASP A 62 -0.64 8.64 7.47
N TRP A 63 -1.65 8.93 8.25
CA TRP A 63 -3.04 8.73 7.83
C TRP A 63 -3.99 9.67 8.55
N ASP A 64 -5.22 9.72 8.04
CA ASP A 64 -6.30 10.50 8.58
C ASP A 64 -7.57 9.64 8.53
N GLY A 65 -8.40 9.78 9.54
CA GLY A 65 -9.66 9.04 9.59
C GLY A 65 -9.55 7.62 10.13
N VAL A 66 -8.45 7.28 10.81
CA VAL A 66 -8.27 5.97 11.45
C VAL A 66 -8.25 6.15 12.96
N GLY A 67 -9.15 5.46 13.63
CA GLY A 67 -9.27 5.52 15.07
C GLY A 67 -9.24 4.14 15.72
N ASP A 68 -9.00 4.13 17.03
CA ASP A 68 -9.07 2.90 17.84
C ASP A 68 -10.52 2.53 18.15
N ALA A 69 -10.70 1.50 18.96
CA ALA A 69 -12.05 1.02 19.34
C ALA A 69 -12.87 2.06 20.10
N ASP A 70 -12.22 3.03 20.73
CA ASP A 70 -12.88 4.12 21.48
C ASP A 70 -13.11 5.36 20.60
N GLY A 71 -12.72 5.32 19.32
CA GLY A 71 -12.88 6.44 18.40
C GLY A 71 -11.78 7.49 18.52
N GLU A 72 -10.72 7.23 19.29
CA GLU A 72 -9.59 8.14 19.41
C GLU A 72 -8.64 7.95 18.21
N PRO A 73 -8.02 9.02 17.70
CA PRO A 73 -7.07 8.90 16.60
C PRO A 73 -5.96 7.90 16.92
N LEU A 74 -5.69 7.00 15.99
CA LEU A 74 -4.69 5.96 16.13
C LEU A 74 -3.44 6.35 15.36
N ALA A 75 -2.28 6.27 16.01
CA ALA A 75 -1.01 6.55 15.35
C ALA A 75 -0.64 5.44 14.37
N VAL A 76 0.05 5.81 13.29
CA VAL A 76 0.55 4.83 12.32
C VAL A 76 1.60 3.94 12.99
N SER A 77 1.43 2.63 12.83
CA SER A 77 2.40 1.62 13.25
C SER A 77 2.25 0.43 12.32
N PRO A 78 3.24 -0.47 12.25
CA PRO A 78 3.11 -1.67 11.42
C PRO A 78 1.88 -2.49 11.76
N ASP A 79 1.57 -2.64 13.04
CA ASP A 79 0.40 -3.41 13.49
C ASP A 79 -0.90 -2.70 13.13
N ALA A 80 -0.96 -1.38 13.28
CA ALA A 80 -2.15 -0.61 12.93
C ALA A 80 -2.39 -0.63 11.41
N VAL A 81 -1.33 -0.55 10.60
CA VAL A 81 -1.43 -0.67 9.16
C VAL A 81 -1.98 -2.04 8.77
N SER A 82 -1.43 -3.11 9.36
CA SER A 82 -1.92 -4.47 9.10
C SER A 82 -3.40 -4.61 9.45
N ALA A 83 -3.82 -4.04 10.58
CA ALA A 83 -5.22 -4.09 11.01
C ALA A 83 -6.13 -3.33 10.03
N LEU A 84 -5.70 -2.16 9.54
CA LEU A 84 -6.47 -1.41 8.55
C LEU A 84 -6.63 -2.20 7.26
N LEU A 85 -5.55 -2.79 6.75
CA LEU A 85 -5.55 -3.57 5.51
C LEU A 85 -6.24 -4.93 5.65
N ASP A 86 -6.55 -5.35 6.88
CA ASP A 86 -7.36 -6.54 7.12
C ASP A 86 -8.83 -6.30 6.77
N LEU A 87 -9.24 -5.05 6.67
CA LEU A 87 -10.56 -4.66 6.20
C LEU A 87 -10.56 -4.67 4.67
N TRP A 88 -11.35 -5.56 4.06
CA TRP A 88 -11.32 -5.76 2.62
C TRP A 88 -11.49 -4.47 1.80
N PRO A 89 -12.44 -3.55 2.12
CA PRO A 89 -12.56 -2.32 1.35
C PRO A 89 -11.28 -1.47 1.36
N MET A 90 -10.52 -1.51 2.45
CA MET A 90 -9.26 -0.76 2.57
C MET A 90 -8.16 -1.43 1.76
N ALA A 91 -8.03 -2.75 1.85
CA ALA A 91 -7.04 -3.50 1.08
C ALA A 91 -7.29 -3.36 -0.42
N GLU A 92 -8.54 -3.47 -0.86
CA GLU A 92 -8.91 -3.32 -2.26
C GLU A 92 -8.60 -1.92 -2.78
N ALA A 93 -8.94 -0.89 -2.03
CA ALA A 93 -8.66 0.49 -2.41
C ALA A 93 -7.17 0.76 -2.49
N PHE A 94 -6.40 0.27 -1.51
CA PHE A 94 -4.95 0.42 -1.50
C PHE A 94 -4.32 -0.28 -2.71
N GLU A 95 -4.72 -1.51 -2.99
CA GLU A 95 -4.23 -2.25 -4.16
C GLU A 95 -4.51 -1.47 -5.45
N ARG A 96 -5.72 -1.00 -5.63
CA ARG A 96 -6.14 -0.29 -6.84
C ARG A 96 -5.40 1.04 -7.01
N LEU A 97 -5.23 1.79 -5.93
CA LEU A 97 -4.71 3.16 -6.01
C LEU A 97 -3.18 3.21 -5.92
N TYR A 98 -2.57 2.29 -5.19
CA TYR A 98 -1.12 2.29 -4.97
C TYR A 98 -0.39 1.32 -5.91
N LEU A 99 -0.84 0.09 -5.97
CA LEU A 99 -0.20 -0.97 -6.74
C LEU A 99 -0.63 -0.95 -8.21
N GLY A 100 -1.89 -0.62 -8.48
CA GLY A 100 -2.45 -0.61 -9.82
C GLY A 100 -1.65 0.22 -10.82
N PRO A 101 -1.29 1.48 -10.50
CA PRO A 101 -0.48 2.28 -11.42
C PRO A 101 0.87 1.65 -11.77
N ALA A 102 1.52 0.98 -10.82
CA ALA A 102 2.79 0.28 -11.07
C ALA A 102 2.59 -0.91 -12.01
N LEU A 103 1.51 -1.66 -11.83
CA LEU A 103 1.17 -2.79 -12.69
C LEU A 103 0.81 -2.32 -14.10
N LEU A 104 0.09 -1.20 -14.23
CA LEU A 104 -0.25 -0.63 -15.53
C LEU A 104 1.00 -0.20 -16.29
N LEU A 105 1.97 0.38 -15.61
CA LEU A 105 3.22 0.76 -16.22
C LEU A 105 3.96 -0.45 -16.78
N ASP A 106 3.99 -1.56 -16.03
CA ASP A 106 4.57 -2.82 -16.50
C ASP A 106 3.84 -3.34 -17.74
N ALA A 107 2.52 -3.30 -17.73
CA ALA A 107 1.70 -3.74 -18.87
C ALA A 107 1.99 -2.88 -20.11
N GLU A 108 2.08 -1.58 -19.97
CA GLU A 108 2.41 -0.67 -21.06
C GLU A 108 3.81 -0.93 -21.61
N LYS A 109 4.75 -1.23 -20.72
CA LYS A 109 6.13 -1.52 -21.10
C LYS A 109 6.26 -2.79 -21.92
N ASN A 110 5.40 -3.77 -21.65
CA ASN A 110 5.40 -5.06 -22.34
C ASN A 110 4.49 -5.08 -23.58
N GLY A 111 3.67 -4.10 -23.73
CA GLY A 111 2.79 -3.94 -24.88
C GLY A 111 3.45 -3.06 -25.93
#